data_b7e83d10077fe2f2be362477f0caeb12
#
_entry.id   b7e83d10077fe2f2be362477f0caeb12
#
_cell.length_a   1.000
_cell.length_b   1.000
_cell.length_c   1.000
_cell.angle_alpha   90.00
_cell.angle_beta   90.00
_cell.angle_gamma   90.00
#
_symmetry.space_group_name_H-M   'P 1'
#
loop_
_entity.id
_entity.type
_entity.pdbx_description
1 polymer ?
#
loop_
_entity_poly.entity_id
_entity_poly.type
_entity_poly.pdbx_seq_one_letter_code
_entity_poly.pdbx_strand_id
1 'polypeptide(L)'
;LGNSVNDKELVNEFSTDRQVRNHLTPEAVIFLANDDGGVPPLTNGIAYYAAMRKNGNKCSLHVYPTGGHGFGFKKDFAYHGQLLNDLSTWLDNHKSPSKDAIRVACIGNSITDGFGIDMADEKGYPAVLQDKLGDKYNVKNYGVSARTLMSKGDLPYVKELAWRDAKAFNPNIVIVKLGTNDSKPENWQYNSTYQKDLEAMVDTLKSLSAKPQVYLATPIPAFKRTWNINDSVIVNGIIPIIKKVAKKKRCKIIDLHTEYYQYGGLVLADGIHPNAKGAAKMADIIFNSLSCESQRKTV
;
A
#
# COMPACT_ATOMS: atom_id res chain seq x y z
N LEU A 1 2.56 27.73 -16.68
CA LEU A 1 4.00 27.97 -16.56
C LEU A 1 4.56 29.01 -17.54
N GLY A 2 3.79 29.44 -18.57
CA GLY A 2 4.21 30.45 -19.53
C GLY A 2 5.58 30.15 -20.15
N ASN A 3 6.49 31.14 -20.08
CA ASN A 3 7.85 30.99 -20.61
C ASN A 3 8.72 29.98 -19.85
N SER A 4 8.29 29.49 -18.67
CA SER A 4 9.01 28.53 -17.83
C SER A 4 8.68 27.07 -18.13
N VAL A 5 8.01 26.77 -19.26
CA VAL A 5 7.65 25.39 -19.66
C VAL A 5 8.87 24.46 -19.81
N ASN A 6 10.05 25.00 -20.03
CA ASN A 6 11.31 24.27 -20.15
C ASN A 6 12.07 24.13 -18.82
N ASP A 7 11.61 24.78 -17.76
CA ASP A 7 12.18 24.64 -16.43
C ASP A 7 11.70 23.32 -15.81
N LYS A 8 12.62 22.34 -15.74
CA LYS A 8 12.29 20.98 -15.26
C LYS A 8 11.87 20.95 -13.79
N GLU A 9 12.37 21.84 -12.95
CA GLU A 9 12.00 21.91 -11.53
C GLU A 9 10.59 22.43 -11.38
N LEU A 10 10.25 23.56 -12.04
CA LEU A 10 8.90 24.09 -12.07
C LEU A 10 7.89 23.12 -12.69
N VAL A 11 8.26 22.48 -13.80
CA VAL A 11 7.39 21.47 -14.43
C VAL A 11 7.16 20.31 -13.45
N ASN A 12 8.16 19.84 -12.72
CA ASN A 12 7.96 18.78 -11.73
C ASN A 12 7.08 19.22 -10.55
N GLU A 13 7.24 20.48 -10.10
CA GLU A 13 6.47 21.03 -8.98
C GLU A 13 4.99 21.20 -9.32
N PHE A 14 4.66 21.65 -10.55
CA PHE A 14 3.29 21.96 -10.94
C PHE A 14 2.60 20.91 -11.81
N SER A 15 3.28 19.87 -12.25
CA SER A 15 2.66 18.73 -12.98
C SER A 15 2.04 17.74 -11.99
N THR A 16 0.72 17.73 -11.92
CA THR A 16 -0.03 16.89 -10.96
C THR A 16 0.22 15.40 -11.15
N ASP A 17 0.43 14.93 -12.38
CA ASP A 17 0.80 13.56 -12.70
C ASP A 17 2.14 13.13 -12.07
N ARG A 18 3.09 14.07 -11.93
CA ARG A 18 4.39 13.85 -11.28
C ARG A 18 4.34 13.93 -9.75
N GLN A 19 3.27 14.50 -9.21
CA GLN A 19 3.03 14.59 -7.76
C GLN A 19 2.25 13.40 -7.20
N VAL A 20 1.83 12.48 -8.05
CA VAL A 20 1.14 11.26 -7.61
C VAL A 20 2.06 10.40 -6.76
N ARG A 21 1.60 10.07 -5.55
CA ARG A 21 2.34 9.30 -4.56
C ARG A 21 1.81 7.87 -4.48
N ASN A 22 2.71 6.91 -4.36
CA ASN A 22 2.38 5.49 -4.29
C ASN A 22 1.41 5.20 -3.13
N HIS A 23 0.23 4.67 -3.44
CA HIS A 23 -0.87 4.33 -2.53
C HIS A 23 -1.39 5.46 -1.62
N LEU A 24 -0.94 6.69 -1.80
CA LEU A 24 -1.23 7.80 -0.88
C LEU A 24 -1.96 8.98 -1.51
N THR A 25 -1.97 9.08 -2.84
CA THR A 25 -2.80 10.09 -3.52
C THR A 25 -4.27 9.70 -3.37
N PRO A 26 -5.14 10.64 -2.94
CA PRO A 26 -6.55 10.35 -2.78
C PRO A 26 -7.21 9.81 -4.06
N GLU A 27 -8.23 8.97 -3.88
CA GLU A 27 -9.05 8.50 -4.98
C GLU A 27 -9.61 9.66 -5.81
N ALA A 28 -9.64 9.49 -7.13
CA ALA A 28 -10.10 10.52 -8.06
C ALA A 28 -11.04 9.95 -9.13
N VAL A 29 -12.01 10.76 -9.56
CA VAL A 29 -12.75 10.57 -10.80
C VAL A 29 -12.41 11.70 -11.76
N ILE A 30 -12.14 11.37 -13.02
CA ILE A 30 -11.73 12.29 -14.06
C ILE A 30 -12.76 12.24 -15.19
N PHE A 31 -13.25 13.42 -15.58
CA PHE A 31 -14.14 13.59 -16.73
C PHE A 31 -13.45 14.40 -17.78
N LEU A 32 -13.41 13.92 -19.03
CA LEU A 32 -12.76 14.56 -20.16
C LEU A 32 -13.71 14.68 -21.35
N ALA A 33 -13.54 15.73 -22.15
CA ALA A 33 -14.08 15.80 -23.50
C ALA A 33 -12.94 15.55 -24.50
N ASN A 34 -13.15 14.62 -25.45
CA ASN A 34 -12.10 14.22 -26.38
C ASN A 34 -11.69 15.37 -27.33
N ASP A 35 -12.58 16.33 -27.55
CA ASP A 35 -12.39 17.51 -28.40
C ASP A 35 -11.94 18.76 -27.62
N ASP A 36 -11.45 18.62 -26.38
CA ASP A 36 -10.92 19.75 -25.61
C ASP A 36 -9.56 20.20 -26.18
N GLY A 37 -9.58 21.26 -26.98
CA GLY A 37 -8.36 21.85 -27.54
C GLY A 37 -7.63 22.78 -26.56
N GLY A 38 -8.27 23.21 -25.47
CA GLY A 38 -7.66 24.06 -24.45
C GLY A 38 -6.85 23.29 -23.42
N VAL A 39 -7.36 22.09 -23.04
CA VAL A 39 -6.69 21.14 -22.13
C VAL A 39 -6.69 19.75 -22.78
N PRO A 40 -5.72 19.47 -23.65
CA PRO A 40 -5.69 18.23 -24.42
C PRO A 40 -5.72 16.98 -23.50
N PRO A 41 -6.65 16.03 -23.71
CA PRO A 41 -6.85 14.88 -22.85
C PRO A 41 -5.59 14.04 -22.59
N LEU A 42 -4.80 13.78 -23.63
CA LEU A 42 -3.62 12.89 -23.57
C LEU A 42 -2.54 13.39 -22.61
N THR A 43 -2.28 14.71 -22.61
CA THR A 43 -1.20 15.32 -21.84
C THR A 43 -1.66 15.82 -20.46
N ASN A 44 -2.94 15.70 -20.15
CA ASN A 44 -3.54 16.15 -18.89
C ASN A 44 -4.24 15.00 -18.17
N GLY A 45 -5.55 14.85 -18.28
CA GLY A 45 -6.29 13.91 -17.46
C GLY A 45 -5.93 12.43 -17.73
N ILE A 46 -5.59 12.04 -18.96
CA ILE A 46 -5.12 10.68 -19.26
C ILE A 46 -3.74 10.45 -18.64
N ALA A 47 -2.83 11.45 -18.71
CA ALA A 47 -1.52 11.36 -18.07
C ALA A 47 -1.66 11.22 -16.54
N TYR A 48 -2.55 12.01 -15.94
CA TYR A 48 -2.84 11.91 -14.51
C TYR A 48 -3.45 10.55 -14.14
N TYR A 49 -4.44 10.06 -14.90
CA TYR A 49 -5.01 8.73 -14.71
C TYR A 49 -3.92 7.64 -14.78
N ALA A 50 -3.06 7.69 -15.79
CA ALA A 50 -1.96 6.73 -15.92
C ALA A 50 -0.99 6.77 -14.74
N ALA A 51 -0.68 7.97 -14.24
CA ALA A 51 0.16 8.14 -13.04
C ALA A 51 -0.54 7.57 -11.79
N MET A 52 -1.84 7.83 -11.61
CA MET A 52 -2.63 7.27 -10.51
C MET A 52 -2.59 5.73 -10.53
N ARG A 53 -2.88 5.11 -11.69
CA ARG A 53 -2.90 3.64 -11.83
C ARG A 53 -1.52 3.03 -11.65
N LYS A 54 -0.45 3.65 -12.20
CA LYS A 54 0.94 3.21 -12.03
C LYS A 54 1.39 3.21 -10.57
N ASN A 55 0.88 4.14 -9.77
CA ASN A 55 1.21 4.30 -8.35
C ASN A 55 0.19 3.63 -7.42
N GLY A 56 -0.63 2.70 -7.92
CA GLY A 56 -1.56 1.91 -7.11
C GLY A 56 -2.62 2.75 -6.39
N ASN A 57 -3.07 3.85 -6.99
CA ASN A 57 -4.15 4.67 -6.45
C ASN A 57 -5.44 4.45 -7.23
N LYS A 58 -6.58 4.45 -6.53
CA LYS A 58 -7.90 4.33 -7.16
C LYS A 58 -8.18 5.54 -8.02
N CYS A 59 -8.61 5.30 -9.27
CA CYS A 59 -8.95 6.38 -10.20
C CYS A 59 -9.89 5.87 -11.29
N SER A 60 -10.98 6.59 -11.51
CA SER A 60 -11.92 6.35 -12.61
C SER A 60 -11.74 7.41 -13.70
N LEU A 61 -11.90 7.02 -14.97
CA LEU A 61 -11.76 7.90 -16.12
C LEU A 61 -12.97 7.75 -17.05
N HIS A 62 -13.64 8.87 -17.33
CA HIS A 62 -14.75 8.97 -18.27
C HIS A 62 -14.36 9.95 -19.37
N VAL A 63 -14.41 9.49 -20.63
CA VAL A 63 -14.08 10.31 -21.80
C VAL A 63 -15.31 10.44 -22.69
N TYR A 64 -15.82 11.66 -22.83
CA TYR A 64 -16.95 11.97 -23.70
C TYR A 64 -16.46 12.37 -25.10
N PRO A 65 -17.17 11.96 -26.17
CA PRO A 65 -16.76 12.25 -27.55
C PRO A 65 -16.59 13.72 -27.85
N THR A 66 -17.50 14.57 -27.29
CA THR A 66 -17.52 16.01 -27.52
C THR A 66 -17.87 16.75 -26.22
N GLY A 67 -17.61 18.06 -26.19
CA GLY A 67 -17.92 18.94 -25.05
C GLY A 67 -17.04 20.18 -25.03
N GLY A 68 -15.89 20.12 -25.67
CA GLY A 68 -14.91 21.21 -25.71
C GLY A 68 -14.37 21.57 -24.35
N HIS A 69 -13.72 22.70 -24.26
CA HIS A 69 -13.17 23.19 -22.97
C HIS A 69 -14.27 23.69 -22.04
N GLY A 70 -14.17 23.31 -20.77
CA GLY A 70 -15.09 23.77 -19.72
C GLY A 70 -16.51 23.19 -19.82
N PHE A 71 -16.67 22.02 -20.40
CA PHE A 71 -17.98 21.38 -20.63
C PHE A 71 -18.73 21.01 -19.34
N GLY A 72 -18.02 20.71 -18.25
CA GLY A 72 -18.49 19.97 -17.08
C GLY A 72 -19.87 20.35 -16.54
N PHE A 73 -20.17 21.63 -16.35
CA PHE A 73 -21.45 22.09 -15.81
C PHE A 73 -22.34 22.83 -16.82
N LYS A 74 -22.02 22.77 -18.11
CA LYS A 74 -22.86 23.36 -19.16
C LYS A 74 -24.14 22.53 -19.31
N LYS A 75 -25.31 23.15 -19.16
CA LYS A 75 -26.63 22.49 -19.28
C LYS A 75 -26.92 21.96 -20.68
N ASP A 76 -26.31 22.58 -21.69
CA ASP A 76 -26.41 22.22 -23.12
C ASP A 76 -25.37 21.17 -23.55
N PHE A 77 -24.55 20.71 -22.62
CA PHE A 77 -23.61 19.63 -22.90
C PHE A 77 -24.38 18.34 -23.20
N ALA A 78 -24.16 17.73 -24.36
CA ALA A 78 -24.94 16.60 -24.86
C ALA A 78 -24.96 15.39 -23.91
N TYR A 79 -23.90 15.21 -23.12
CA TYR A 79 -23.76 14.09 -22.15
C TYR A 79 -23.93 14.57 -20.69
N HIS A 80 -24.56 15.71 -20.46
CA HIS A 80 -24.70 16.31 -19.12
C HIS A 80 -25.40 15.33 -18.14
N GLY A 81 -26.49 14.68 -18.54
CA GLY A 81 -27.20 13.71 -17.71
C GLY A 81 -26.34 12.48 -17.37
N GLN A 82 -25.56 11.99 -18.33
CA GLN A 82 -24.65 10.87 -18.11
C GLN A 82 -23.54 11.25 -17.14
N LEU A 83 -22.92 12.43 -17.32
CA LEU A 83 -21.88 12.95 -16.40
C LEU A 83 -22.40 13.00 -14.95
N LEU A 84 -23.59 13.56 -14.74
CA LEU A 84 -24.18 13.64 -13.40
C LEU A 84 -24.46 12.27 -12.79
N ASN A 85 -24.94 11.32 -13.60
CA ASN A 85 -25.21 9.95 -13.16
C ASN A 85 -23.90 9.22 -12.80
N ASP A 86 -22.87 9.35 -13.64
CA ASP A 86 -21.53 8.75 -13.40
C ASP A 86 -20.91 9.33 -12.12
N LEU A 87 -20.99 10.66 -11.95
CA LEU A 87 -20.51 11.34 -10.74
C LEU A 87 -21.28 10.91 -9.49
N SER A 88 -22.61 10.86 -9.55
CA SER A 88 -23.45 10.42 -8.43
C SER A 88 -23.11 8.97 -8.05
N THR A 89 -23.03 8.09 -9.04
CA THR A 89 -22.65 6.69 -8.83
C THR A 89 -21.28 6.56 -8.19
N TRP A 90 -20.29 7.38 -8.62
CA TRP A 90 -18.96 7.39 -8.01
C TRP A 90 -19.01 7.87 -6.57
N LEU A 91 -19.74 8.97 -6.28
CA LEU A 91 -19.91 9.50 -4.92
C LEU A 91 -20.59 8.50 -3.98
N ASP A 92 -21.64 7.79 -4.45
CA ASP A 92 -22.38 6.80 -3.68
C ASP A 92 -21.53 5.57 -3.33
N ASN A 93 -20.58 5.24 -4.19
CA ASN A 93 -19.64 4.14 -3.99
C ASN A 93 -18.33 4.56 -3.29
N HIS A 94 -18.08 5.87 -3.18
CA HIS A 94 -16.90 6.38 -2.51
C HIS A 94 -17.04 6.36 -0.98
N LYS A 95 -16.48 5.35 -0.35
CA LYS A 95 -16.49 5.21 1.11
C LYS A 95 -15.21 5.82 1.70
N SER A 96 -15.33 7.00 2.28
CA SER A 96 -14.27 7.57 3.10
C SER A 96 -14.38 7.05 4.53
N PRO A 97 -13.27 6.64 5.15
CA PRO A 97 -13.26 6.30 6.57
C PRO A 97 -13.74 7.48 7.42
N SER A 98 -14.38 7.20 8.55
CA SER A 98 -14.83 8.25 9.46
C SER A 98 -13.66 9.10 9.97
N LYS A 99 -13.92 10.34 10.40
CA LYS A 99 -12.87 11.21 10.96
C LYS A 99 -12.18 10.62 12.17
N ASP A 100 -12.92 9.82 12.95
CA ASP A 100 -12.44 9.15 14.16
C ASP A 100 -12.01 7.70 13.90
N ALA A 101 -11.85 7.31 12.64
CA ALA A 101 -11.47 5.96 12.27
C ALA A 101 -10.12 5.55 12.89
N ILE A 102 -10.04 4.32 13.33
CA ILE A 102 -8.80 3.69 13.82
C ILE A 102 -7.82 3.59 12.66
N ARG A 103 -6.70 4.30 12.74
CA ARG A 103 -5.70 4.35 11.69
C ARG A 103 -4.81 3.11 11.75
N VAL A 104 -4.74 2.38 10.61
CA VAL A 104 -3.94 1.16 10.46
C VAL A 104 -2.88 1.38 9.38
N ALA A 105 -1.62 1.26 9.73
CA ALA A 105 -0.51 1.35 8.79
C ALA A 105 0.01 -0.05 8.45
N CYS A 106 -0.03 -0.43 7.17
CA CYS A 106 0.57 -1.65 6.64
C CYS A 106 1.97 -1.34 6.09
N ILE A 107 3.01 -1.61 6.85
CA ILE A 107 4.42 -1.41 6.50
C ILE A 107 4.97 -2.71 5.92
N GLY A 108 5.63 -2.66 4.76
CA GLY A 108 6.20 -3.87 4.17
C GLY A 108 6.94 -3.65 2.86
N ASN A 109 7.21 -4.77 2.20
CA ASN A 109 7.89 -4.84 0.92
C ASN A 109 6.90 -4.99 -0.26
N SER A 110 7.34 -5.59 -1.38
CA SER A 110 6.55 -5.84 -2.59
C SER A 110 5.22 -6.58 -2.35
N ILE A 111 5.18 -7.47 -1.37
CA ILE A 111 3.94 -8.21 -1.03
C ILE A 111 2.90 -7.27 -0.40
N THR A 112 3.33 -6.28 0.38
CA THR A 112 2.45 -5.24 0.93
C THR A 112 2.10 -4.20 -0.12
N ASP A 113 3.06 -3.81 -0.95
CA ASP A 113 2.92 -2.93 -2.12
C ASP A 113 1.86 -3.48 -3.11
N GLY A 114 1.78 -4.80 -3.25
CA GLY A 114 0.85 -5.48 -4.15
C GLY A 114 1.48 -5.81 -5.51
N PHE A 115 2.79 -6.04 -5.55
CA PHE A 115 3.51 -6.37 -6.78
C PHE A 115 2.84 -7.52 -7.55
N GLY A 116 2.61 -7.29 -8.86
CA GLY A 116 2.03 -8.26 -9.79
C GLY A 116 0.52 -8.48 -9.62
N ILE A 117 -0.14 -7.72 -8.75
CA ILE A 117 -1.60 -7.70 -8.65
C ILE A 117 -2.13 -6.54 -9.48
N ASP A 118 -2.87 -6.83 -10.52
CA ASP A 118 -3.63 -5.81 -11.23
C ASP A 118 -4.66 -5.19 -10.29
N MET A 119 -4.73 -3.84 -10.27
CA MET A 119 -5.55 -3.08 -9.32
C MET A 119 -5.20 -3.39 -7.85
N ALA A 120 -3.92 -3.30 -7.50
CA ALA A 120 -3.43 -3.57 -6.13
C ALA A 120 -4.06 -2.66 -5.06
N ASP A 121 -4.47 -1.45 -5.45
CA ASP A 121 -5.23 -0.50 -4.63
C ASP A 121 -6.66 -0.95 -4.27
N GLU A 122 -7.15 -2.02 -4.92
CA GLU A 122 -8.45 -2.65 -4.63
C GLU A 122 -8.28 -4.11 -4.17
N LYS A 123 -7.28 -4.83 -4.72
CA LYS A 123 -7.12 -6.28 -4.57
C LYS A 123 -5.89 -6.69 -3.77
N GLY A 124 -5.00 -5.75 -3.44
CA GLY A 124 -3.89 -5.97 -2.51
C GLY A 124 -4.40 -6.21 -1.08
N TYR A 125 -3.62 -6.92 -0.26
CA TYR A 125 -4.10 -7.26 1.07
C TYR A 125 -4.47 -6.05 1.96
N PRO A 126 -3.80 -4.88 1.87
CA PRO A 126 -4.22 -3.72 2.67
C PRO A 126 -5.60 -3.19 2.28
N ALA A 127 -5.93 -3.19 0.98
CA ALA A 127 -7.25 -2.78 0.49
C ALA A 127 -8.34 -3.76 0.91
N VAL A 128 -8.11 -5.06 0.72
CA VAL A 128 -9.04 -6.10 1.17
C VAL A 128 -9.22 -6.08 2.70
N LEU A 129 -8.16 -5.76 3.45
CA LEU A 129 -8.24 -5.58 4.90
C LEU A 129 -9.11 -4.37 5.27
N GLN A 130 -9.00 -3.25 4.52
CA GLN A 130 -9.89 -2.09 4.68
C GLN A 130 -11.36 -2.48 4.52
N ASP A 131 -11.69 -3.23 3.46
CA ASP A 131 -13.08 -3.66 3.20
C ASP A 131 -13.60 -4.55 4.34
N LYS A 132 -12.78 -5.44 4.88
CA LYS A 132 -13.16 -6.31 6.00
C LYS A 132 -13.34 -5.56 7.33
N LEU A 133 -12.52 -4.57 7.59
CA LEU A 133 -12.57 -3.77 8.81
C LEU A 133 -13.68 -2.70 8.77
N GLY A 134 -14.10 -2.27 7.57
CA GLY A 134 -15.14 -1.28 7.35
C GLY A 134 -14.74 0.15 7.74
N ASP A 135 -15.71 1.06 7.73
CA ASP A 135 -15.53 2.51 7.83
C ASP A 135 -15.02 3.00 9.19
N LYS A 136 -15.06 2.13 10.21
CA LYS A 136 -14.46 2.42 11.53
C LYS A 136 -12.94 2.38 11.51
N TYR A 137 -12.33 1.91 10.42
CA TYR A 137 -10.89 1.83 10.25
C TYR A 137 -10.46 2.58 9.01
N ASN A 138 -9.24 3.11 9.04
CA ASN A 138 -8.55 3.74 7.91
C ASN A 138 -7.23 3.00 7.70
N VAL A 139 -7.25 2.05 6.77
CA VAL A 139 -6.07 1.24 6.44
C VAL A 139 -5.29 1.91 5.31
N LYS A 140 -3.99 2.14 5.54
CA LYS A 140 -3.09 2.71 4.53
C LYS A 140 -1.98 1.74 4.19
N ASN A 141 -1.71 1.64 2.89
CA ASN A 141 -0.62 0.85 2.34
C ASN A 141 0.66 1.69 2.31
N TYR A 142 1.69 1.25 3.05
CA TYR A 142 3.03 1.81 3.05
C TYR A 142 4.05 0.78 2.56
N GLY A 143 3.63 -0.16 1.73
CA GLY A 143 4.50 -1.11 1.06
C GLY A 143 5.40 -0.43 0.04
N VAL A 144 6.65 -0.90 -0.05
CA VAL A 144 7.60 -0.48 -1.09
C VAL A 144 8.34 -1.72 -1.58
N SER A 145 8.25 -1.98 -2.87
CA SER A 145 8.83 -3.17 -3.50
C SER A 145 10.34 -3.27 -3.26
N ALA A 146 10.84 -4.50 -3.09
CA ALA A 146 12.25 -4.88 -2.90
C ALA A 146 12.90 -4.43 -1.57
N ARG A 147 12.20 -3.78 -0.65
CA ARG A 147 12.81 -3.21 0.58
C ARG A 147 13.13 -4.26 1.64
N THR A 148 14.25 -4.01 2.33
CA THR A 148 14.74 -4.79 3.47
C THR A 148 14.39 -4.11 4.79
N LEU A 149 14.31 -4.91 5.87
CA LEU A 149 14.27 -4.39 7.24
C LEU A 149 15.65 -3.84 7.63
N MET A 150 16.70 -4.62 7.32
CA MET A 150 18.06 -4.28 7.70
C MET A 150 18.52 -2.97 7.08
N SER A 151 19.06 -2.09 7.92
CA SER A 151 19.61 -0.78 7.52
C SER A 151 20.87 -0.90 6.65
N LYS A 152 21.56 -2.05 6.70
CA LYS A 152 22.70 -2.41 5.86
C LYS A 152 22.34 -3.22 4.63
N GLY A 153 21.05 -3.56 4.43
CA GLY A 153 20.59 -4.21 3.21
C GLY A 153 20.71 -3.33 1.98
N ASP A 154 20.52 -3.91 0.82
CA ASP A 154 20.61 -3.22 -0.48
C ASP A 154 19.65 -2.03 -0.59
N LEU A 155 18.40 -2.19 -0.12
CA LEU A 155 17.34 -1.20 -0.22
C LEU A 155 16.59 -1.04 1.13
N PRO A 156 17.16 -0.36 2.12
CA PRO A 156 16.58 -0.25 3.46
C PRO A 156 15.25 0.51 3.48
N TYR A 157 14.20 -0.10 4.02
CA TYR A 157 12.87 0.51 4.13
C TYR A 157 12.87 1.83 4.92
N VAL A 158 13.70 1.94 5.94
CA VAL A 158 13.78 3.15 6.79
C VAL A 158 14.25 4.40 6.05
N LYS A 159 14.81 4.26 4.84
CA LYS A 159 15.21 5.36 3.97
C LYS A 159 14.09 5.86 3.04
N GLU A 160 12.97 5.15 2.98
CA GLU A 160 11.89 5.45 2.06
C GLU A 160 10.97 6.59 2.57
N LEU A 161 10.37 7.30 1.61
CA LEU A 161 9.32 8.29 1.91
C LEU A 161 8.13 7.62 2.64
N ALA A 162 7.79 6.39 2.27
CA ALA A 162 6.73 5.60 2.90
C ALA A 162 6.94 5.42 4.41
N TRP A 163 8.20 5.27 4.87
CA TRP A 163 8.52 5.22 6.30
C TRP A 163 8.20 6.55 7.02
N ARG A 164 8.56 7.68 6.38
CA ARG A 164 8.25 9.02 6.90
C ARG A 164 6.75 9.23 6.98
N ASP A 165 6.04 8.84 5.93
CA ASP A 165 4.61 9.05 5.80
C ASP A 165 3.80 8.14 6.73
N ALA A 166 4.23 6.88 6.92
CA ALA A 166 3.64 5.98 7.90
C ALA A 166 3.72 6.56 9.33
N LYS A 167 4.84 7.22 9.67
CA LYS A 167 4.97 7.90 10.97
C LYS A 167 4.08 9.16 11.05
N ALA A 168 4.05 9.97 9.97
CA ALA A 168 3.22 11.18 9.91
C ALA A 168 1.71 10.85 9.98
N PHE A 169 1.29 9.70 9.47
CA PHE A 169 -0.08 9.20 9.61
C PHE A 169 -0.48 8.98 11.06
N ASN A 170 0.50 8.84 11.96
CA ASN A 170 0.31 8.64 13.39
C ASN A 170 -0.69 7.52 13.70
N PRO A 171 -0.44 6.29 13.25
CA PRO A 171 -1.39 5.18 13.29
C PRO A 171 -1.71 4.73 14.72
N ASN A 172 -2.88 4.12 14.90
CA ASN A 172 -3.27 3.43 16.15
C ASN A 172 -2.85 1.95 16.13
N ILE A 173 -2.75 1.38 14.93
CA ILE A 173 -2.29 0.00 14.70
C ILE A 173 -1.23 0.04 13.60
N VAL A 174 -0.12 -0.68 13.81
CA VAL A 174 0.91 -0.86 12.78
C VAL A 174 1.15 -2.35 12.56
N ILE A 175 1.11 -2.76 11.31
CA ILE A 175 1.48 -4.12 10.87
C ILE A 175 2.80 -4.00 10.12
N VAL A 176 3.87 -4.60 10.66
CA VAL A 176 5.20 -4.63 10.05
C VAL A 176 5.42 -6.00 9.42
N LYS A 177 5.52 -6.06 8.10
CA LYS A 177 5.77 -7.27 7.32
C LYS A 177 6.99 -7.07 6.42
N LEU A 178 8.18 -7.15 6.99
CA LEU A 178 9.49 -7.09 6.33
C LEU A 178 10.28 -8.39 6.61
N GLY A 179 11.37 -8.60 5.89
CA GLY A 179 12.22 -9.77 6.07
C GLY A 179 12.37 -10.64 4.81
N THR A 180 11.42 -10.62 3.89
CA THR A 180 11.50 -11.43 2.66
C THR A 180 12.78 -11.13 1.86
N ASN A 181 13.10 -9.86 1.61
CA ASN A 181 14.30 -9.46 0.86
C ASN A 181 15.58 -9.57 1.70
N ASP A 182 15.45 -9.51 3.00
CA ASP A 182 16.56 -9.72 3.94
C ASP A 182 17.12 -11.14 3.86
N SER A 183 16.32 -12.11 3.39
CA SER A 183 16.75 -13.50 3.25
C SER A 183 17.70 -13.77 2.09
N LYS A 184 17.88 -12.81 1.18
CA LYS A 184 18.83 -12.90 0.08
C LYS A 184 20.26 -12.95 0.62
N PRO A 185 21.19 -13.73 0.05
CA PRO A 185 22.58 -13.84 0.53
C PRO A 185 23.28 -12.49 0.65
N GLU A 186 23.10 -11.61 -0.33
CA GLU A 186 23.67 -10.26 -0.36
C GLU A 186 23.20 -9.35 0.80
N ASN A 187 22.05 -9.65 1.37
CA ASN A 187 21.51 -8.96 2.53
C ASN A 187 21.81 -9.71 3.82
N TRP A 188 21.59 -11.06 3.83
CA TRP A 188 21.72 -11.88 5.04
C TRP A 188 23.13 -11.96 5.59
N GLN A 189 24.16 -11.62 4.81
CA GLN A 189 25.52 -11.43 5.32
C GLN A 189 25.60 -10.42 6.48
N TYR A 190 24.64 -9.51 6.60
CA TYR A 190 24.52 -8.52 7.67
C TYR A 190 23.52 -8.94 8.78
N ASN A 191 23.18 -10.22 8.88
CA ASN A 191 22.12 -10.76 9.78
C ASN A 191 22.29 -10.35 11.25
N SER A 192 23.51 -10.11 11.70
CA SER A 192 23.79 -9.63 13.06
C SER A 192 23.12 -8.29 13.39
N THR A 193 22.70 -7.50 12.38
CA THR A 193 22.01 -6.23 12.57
C THR A 193 20.48 -6.37 12.58
N TYR A 194 19.92 -7.47 12.07
CA TYR A 194 18.49 -7.63 11.87
C TYR A 194 17.68 -7.42 13.16
N GLN A 195 18.10 -8.04 14.25
CA GLN A 195 17.42 -7.87 15.55
C GLN A 195 17.44 -6.42 16.02
N LYS A 196 18.61 -5.75 15.96
CA LYS A 196 18.77 -4.36 16.39
C LYS A 196 17.92 -3.41 15.57
N ASP A 197 17.91 -3.61 14.24
CA ASP A 197 17.15 -2.76 13.31
C ASP A 197 15.64 -2.93 13.52
N LEU A 198 15.16 -4.17 13.75
CA LEU A 198 13.75 -4.42 14.09
C LEU A 198 13.35 -3.79 15.43
N GLU A 199 14.21 -3.90 16.45
CA GLU A 199 13.98 -3.27 17.76
C GLU A 199 13.89 -1.73 17.61
N ALA A 200 14.80 -1.12 16.87
CA ALA A 200 14.81 0.32 16.60
C ALA A 200 13.56 0.79 15.84
N MET A 201 13.12 0.02 14.84
CA MET A 201 11.87 0.30 14.13
C MET A 201 10.66 0.26 15.08
N VAL A 202 10.55 -0.77 15.91
CA VAL A 202 9.45 -0.90 16.90
C VAL A 202 9.50 0.23 17.92
N ASP A 203 10.68 0.60 18.42
CA ASP A 203 10.82 1.69 19.41
C ASP A 203 10.38 3.02 18.80
N THR A 204 10.78 3.29 17.54
CA THR A 204 10.34 4.48 16.81
C THR A 204 8.83 4.51 16.63
N LEU A 205 8.20 3.39 16.26
CA LEU A 205 6.74 3.33 16.13
C LEU A 205 6.03 3.54 17.46
N LYS A 206 6.51 2.92 18.53
CA LYS A 206 5.92 3.06 19.88
C LYS A 206 6.12 4.46 20.48
N SER A 207 7.07 5.25 19.99
CA SER A 207 7.27 6.63 20.42
C SER A 207 6.28 7.63 19.82
N LEU A 208 5.51 7.22 18.79
CA LEU A 208 4.50 8.08 18.17
C LEU A 208 3.42 8.48 19.19
N SER A 209 2.83 9.68 19.00
CA SER A 209 1.83 10.22 19.94
C SER A 209 0.59 9.34 20.10
N ALA A 210 0.18 8.63 19.04
CA ALA A 210 -0.93 7.68 19.09
C ALA A 210 -0.62 6.39 19.88
N LYS A 211 0.66 6.16 20.28
CA LYS A 211 1.09 4.95 21.00
C LYS A 211 0.58 3.65 20.38
N PRO A 212 0.89 3.38 19.09
CA PRO A 212 0.26 2.30 18.34
C PRO A 212 0.46 0.91 18.96
N GLN A 213 -0.56 0.08 18.79
CA GLN A 213 -0.37 -1.36 18.91
C GLN A 213 0.43 -1.85 17.69
N VAL A 214 1.61 -2.42 17.93
CA VAL A 214 2.48 -2.95 16.87
C VAL A 214 2.29 -4.46 16.74
N TYR A 215 2.02 -4.88 15.51
CA TYR A 215 1.99 -6.27 15.08
C TYR A 215 3.22 -6.54 14.21
N LEU A 216 3.98 -7.58 14.55
CA LEU A 216 5.07 -8.08 13.72
C LEU A 216 4.57 -9.31 12.97
N ALA A 217 4.41 -9.18 11.65
CA ALA A 217 3.99 -10.28 10.81
C ALA A 217 5.22 -11.02 10.24
N THR A 218 5.21 -12.35 10.35
CA THR A 218 6.25 -13.17 9.69
C THR A 218 6.11 -13.05 8.17
N PRO A 219 7.23 -13.11 7.39
CA PRO A 219 7.11 -13.26 5.94
C PRO A 219 6.26 -14.47 5.59
N ILE A 220 5.49 -14.42 4.51
CA ILE A 220 4.87 -15.64 3.95
C ILE A 220 5.95 -16.58 3.41
N PRO A 221 5.66 -17.87 3.21
CA PRO A 221 6.62 -18.81 2.64
C PRO A 221 7.11 -18.39 1.26
N ALA A 222 8.38 -18.58 0.98
CA ALA A 222 8.94 -18.50 -0.35
C ALA A 222 8.92 -19.89 -0.98
N PHE A 223 7.91 -20.18 -1.81
CA PHE A 223 7.71 -21.48 -2.44
C PHE A 223 8.71 -21.76 -3.57
N LYS A 224 9.42 -20.73 -4.04
CA LYS A 224 10.53 -20.84 -5.00
C LYS A 224 11.66 -19.90 -4.60
N ARG A 225 12.88 -20.27 -4.98
CA ARG A 225 14.07 -19.43 -4.76
C ARG A 225 14.26 -18.42 -5.89
N THR A 226 13.26 -17.58 -6.12
CA THR A 226 13.33 -16.52 -7.13
C THR A 226 14.03 -15.29 -6.53
N TRP A 227 14.85 -14.61 -7.32
CA TRP A 227 15.69 -13.47 -6.87
C TRP A 227 16.52 -13.76 -5.62
N ASN A 228 16.99 -14.99 -5.48
CA ASN A 228 17.74 -15.45 -4.32
C ASN A 228 17.01 -15.38 -2.96
N ILE A 229 15.72 -15.08 -2.94
CA ILE A 229 14.91 -15.15 -1.72
C ILE A 229 14.93 -16.58 -1.21
N ASN A 230 15.22 -16.78 0.09
CA ASN A 230 15.53 -18.08 0.67
C ASN A 230 14.63 -18.39 1.87
N ASP A 231 13.71 -19.31 1.67
CA ASP A 231 12.77 -19.73 2.73
C ASP A 231 13.46 -20.33 3.95
N SER A 232 14.53 -21.09 3.75
CA SER A 232 15.30 -21.65 4.87
C SER A 232 15.88 -20.55 5.77
N VAL A 233 16.34 -19.43 5.20
CA VAL A 233 16.77 -18.25 5.97
C VAL A 233 15.59 -17.59 6.66
N ILE A 234 14.44 -17.51 6.00
CA ILE A 234 13.22 -16.98 6.61
C ILE A 234 12.85 -17.80 7.85
N VAL A 235 12.77 -19.10 7.71
CA VAL A 235 12.34 -20.02 8.79
C VAL A 235 13.36 -20.07 9.93
N ASN A 236 14.63 -20.28 9.62
CA ASN A 236 15.66 -20.59 10.62
C ASN A 236 16.37 -19.34 11.17
N GLY A 237 16.32 -18.22 10.45
CA GLY A 237 16.98 -16.97 10.83
C GLY A 237 16.01 -15.86 11.21
N ILE A 238 15.13 -15.49 10.29
CA ILE A 238 14.31 -14.26 10.41
C ILE A 238 13.16 -14.46 11.41
N ILE A 239 12.35 -15.51 11.26
CA ILE A 239 11.17 -15.76 12.10
C ILE A 239 11.54 -15.88 13.59
N PRO A 240 12.60 -16.62 13.99
CA PRO A 240 13.01 -16.68 15.39
C PRO A 240 13.35 -15.30 15.98
N ILE A 241 14.01 -14.44 15.19
CA ILE A 241 14.33 -13.07 15.62
C ILE A 241 13.06 -12.23 15.76
N ILE A 242 12.13 -12.30 14.80
CA ILE A 242 10.84 -11.60 14.88
C ILE A 242 10.09 -12.01 16.17
N LYS A 243 9.98 -13.32 16.46
CA LYS A 243 9.33 -13.83 17.67
C LYS A 243 10.04 -13.36 18.96
N LYS A 244 11.37 -13.34 18.97
CA LYS A 244 12.18 -12.83 20.08
C LYS A 244 11.94 -11.34 20.33
N VAL A 245 11.96 -10.51 19.28
CA VAL A 245 11.73 -9.06 19.39
C VAL A 245 10.29 -8.78 19.80
N ALA A 246 9.31 -9.51 19.23
CA ALA A 246 7.92 -9.35 19.63
C ALA A 246 7.72 -9.58 21.13
N LYS A 247 8.29 -10.65 21.68
CA LYS A 247 8.26 -10.92 23.14
C LYS A 247 8.94 -9.79 23.93
N LYS A 248 10.18 -9.41 23.56
CA LYS A 248 10.96 -8.37 24.23
C LYS A 248 10.26 -7.02 24.22
N LYS A 249 9.68 -6.63 23.09
CA LYS A 249 9.04 -5.32 22.90
C LYS A 249 7.53 -5.35 23.16
N ARG A 250 6.97 -6.45 23.65
CA ARG A 250 5.52 -6.61 23.87
C ARG A 250 4.71 -6.23 22.61
N CYS A 251 5.14 -6.74 21.45
CA CYS A 251 4.40 -6.66 20.21
C CYS A 251 3.57 -7.92 20.00
N LYS A 252 2.54 -7.83 19.18
CA LYS A 252 1.75 -8.99 18.77
C LYS A 252 2.42 -9.65 17.56
N ILE A 253 2.18 -10.96 17.38
CA ILE A 253 2.63 -11.73 16.21
C ILE A 253 1.44 -12.02 15.31
N ILE A 254 1.65 -11.88 14.00
CA ILE A 254 0.80 -12.46 12.96
C ILE A 254 1.65 -13.51 12.25
N ASP A 255 1.36 -14.79 12.48
CA ASP A 255 2.16 -15.90 11.90
C ASP A 255 1.73 -16.21 10.47
N LEU A 256 1.98 -15.26 9.55
CA LEU A 256 1.67 -15.44 8.14
C LEU A 256 2.42 -16.62 7.51
N HIS A 257 3.63 -16.96 7.98
CA HIS A 257 4.38 -18.06 7.42
C HIS A 257 3.64 -19.39 7.58
N THR A 258 3.22 -19.68 8.79
CA THR A 258 2.52 -20.95 9.10
C THR A 258 1.12 -20.96 8.49
N GLU A 259 0.34 -19.91 8.68
CA GLU A 259 -1.06 -19.88 8.27
C GLU A 259 -1.23 -19.79 6.74
N TYR A 260 -0.30 -19.14 6.04
CA TYR A 260 -0.35 -19.01 4.58
C TYR A 260 0.23 -20.23 3.84
N TYR A 261 0.95 -21.12 4.50
CA TYR A 261 1.67 -22.24 3.86
C TYR A 261 0.76 -23.08 2.94
N GLN A 262 -0.46 -23.36 3.34
CA GLN A 262 -1.44 -24.11 2.56
C GLN A 262 -1.90 -23.41 1.27
N TYR A 263 -1.62 -22.12 1.11
CA TYR A 263 -2.05 -21.31 -0.03
C TYR A 263 -0.96 -21.11 -1.10
N GLY A 264 0.02 -22.01 -1.16
CA GLY A 264 1.11 -21.95 -2.15
C GLY A 264 0.66 -21.92 -3.62
N GLY A 265 -0.53 -22.44 -3.92
CA GLY A 265 -1.16 -22.32 -5.24
C GLY A 265 -1.75 -20.93 -5.56
N LEU A 266 -1.75 -20.01 -4.60
CA LEU A 266 -2.26 -18.65 -4.76
C LEU A 266 -1.15 -17.60 -4.86
N VAL A 267 0.07 -18.02 -5.19
CA VAL A 267 1.17 -17.12 -5.52
C VAL A 267 1.36 -17.05 -7.05
N LEU A 268 2.04 -16.01 -7.51
CA LEU A 268 2.43 -15.84 -8.90
C LEU A 268 3.46 -16.90 -9.32
N ALA A 269 3.78 -16.99 -10.60
CA ALA A 269 4.73 -17.95 -11.14
C ALA A 269 6.14 -17.85 -10.50
N ASP A 270 6.46 -16.71 -9.88
CA ASP A 270 7.71 -16.50 -9.13
C ASP A 270 7.79 -17.29 -7.82
N GLY A 271 6.65 -17.77 -7.30
CA GLY A 271 6.58 -18.52 -6.03
C GLY A 271 6.79 -17.66 -4.78
N ILE A 272 6.76 -16.32 -4.90
CA ILE A 272 7.01 -15.36 -3.82
C ILE A 272 5.81 -14.44 -3.58
N HIS A 273 5.26 -13.86 -4.65
CA HIS A 273 4.22 -12.85 -4.54
C HIS A 273 2.82 -13.47 -4.63
N PRO A 274 1.91 -13.15 -3.70
CA PRO A 274 0.52 -13.56 -3.82
C PRO A 274 -0.12 -12.98 -5.08
N ASN A 275 -0.98 -13.75 -5.73
CA ASN A 275 -1.96 -13.19 -6.66
C ASN A 275 -3.12 -12.53 -5.85
N ALA A 276 -4.11 -11.93 -6.53
CA ALA A 276 -5.23 -11.25 -5.86
C ALA A 276 -5.99 -12.15 -4.85
N LYS A 277 -6.19 -13.44 -5.19
CA LYS A 277 -6.82 -14.41 -4.28
C LYS A 277 -5.93 -14.70 -3.07
N GLY A 278 -4.61 -14.79 -3.27
CA GLY A 278 -3.63 -14.98 -2.21
C GLY A 278 -3.55 -13.77 -1.29
N ALA A 279 -3.60 -12.56 -1.84
CA ALA A 279 -3.66 -11.32 -1.07
C ALA A 279 -4.93 -11.25 -0.19
N ALA A 280 -6.07 -11.70 -0.72
CA ALA A 280 -7.30 -11.81 0.06
C ALA A 280 -7.15 -12.79 1.23
N LYS A 281 -6.47 -13.94 1.04
CA LYS A 281 -6.17 -14.87 2.14
C LYS A 281 -5.24 -14.28 3.20
N MET A 282 -4.24 -13.50 2.79
CA MET A 282 -3.43 -12.74 3.75
C MET A 282 -4.29 -11.76 4.56
N ALA A 283 -5.21 -11.05 3.91
CA ALA A 283 -6.12 -10.15 4.60
C ALA A 283 -7.03 -10.89 5.59
N ASP A 284 -7.51 -12.11 5.26
CA ASP A 284 -8.28 -12.96 6.19
C ASP A 284 -7.48 -13.28 7.46
N ILE A 285 -6.24 -13.74 7.31
CA ILE A 285 -5.35 -14.08 8.43
C ILE A 285 -5.10 -12.85 9.32
N ILE A 286 -4.77 -11.73 8.69
CA ILE A 286 -4.51 -10.47 9.40
C ILE A 286 -5.78 -9.99 10.13
N PHE A 287 -6.92 -9.98 9.47
CA PHE A 287 -8.20 -9.59 10.05
C PHE A 287 -8.54 -10.43 11.29
N ASN A 288 -8.41 -11.75 11.21
CA ASN A 288 -8.66 -12.65 12.33
C ASN A 288 -7.71 -12.34 13.50
N SER A 289 -6.44 -12.07 13.23
CA SER A 289 -5.45 -11.71 14.24
C SER A 289 -5.77 -10.39 14.95
N LEU A 290 -6.37 -9.42 14.25
CA LEU A 290 -6.83 -8.15 14.83
C LEU A 290 -8.13 -8.32 15.63
N SER A 291 -9.07 -9.14 15.15
CA SER A 291 -10.43 -9.32 15.71
C SER A 291 -10.44 -10.17 16.99
N CYS A 292 -9.60 -11.21 17.10
CA CYS A 292 -9.49 -12.04 18.30
C CYS A 292 -9.16 -11.24 19.57
N GLU A 293 -8.68 -10.02 19.45
CA GLU A 293 -8.32 -9.16 20.58
C GLU A 293 -9.41 -8.16 21.00
N SER A 294 -10.27 -7.75 20.09
CA SER A 294 -11.43 -6.91 20.44
C SER A 294 -12.37 -7.66 21.39
N GLN A 295 -12.50 -8.97 21.24
CA GLN A 295 -13.33 -9.81 22.11
C GLN A 295 -12.69 -10.07 23.50
N ARG A 296 -11.37 -10.01 23.66
CA ARG A 296 -10.68 -10.21 24.97
C ARG A 296 -10.64 -8.96 25.84
N LYS A 297 -11.00 -7.78 25.32
CA LYS A 297 -11.08 -6.53 26.09
C LYS A 297 -12.48 -6.22 26.60
N THR A 298 -13.47 -7.06 26.29
CA THR A 298 -14.88 -6.89 26.65
C THR A 298 -15.35 -7.89 27.72
N VAL A 299 -14.41 -8.64 28.32
CA VAL A 299 -14.66 -9.57 29.45
C VAL A 299 -13.92 -9.07 30.69
#